data_9e6a05447167b34ebe1b2edca4e2408a
#
_entry.id   9e6a05447167b34ebe1b2edca4e2408a
#
_cell.length_a   1.000
_cell.length_b   1.000
_cell.length_c   1.000
_cell.angle_alpha   90.00
_cell.angle_beta   90.00
_cell.angle_gamma   90.00
#
_symmetry.space_group_name_H-M   'P 1'
#
loop_
_entity.id
_entity.type
_entity.pdbx_description
1 polymer ?
#
loop_
_entity_poly.entity_id
_entity_poly.type
_entity_poly.pdbx_seq_one_letter_code
_entity_poly.pdbx_strand_id
1 'polypeptide(L)'
;MPFRELAMTAWSSGNALSHREPAVSAAGAAALPALDKTAFEICGRGAAEACPVEMVASLAGSLKELNAVPTEYMDCAAAAIQKAAKDIDVDRIQTAFEPDPTISDAGPSVLEIGKDLLVLWKPSGWVVNVRREASAGFAEEDMLGEEPADQALLLAPWLAQNLGPVSPISADPDAQHGILHRLDAETSGPLVCATSYTGYALAMLQFGSRNVIKEYLCLCHGWLSPQVKMLEQPLQYGERQAADLEGQPTTRLRAAKTEILSVAHFMAETAVSLVAVRLHTGRRNQIRAHLLYQGHPLVGDKIYGDGAKGWCRRLFLHSYRLRLDIGHGPLEAGCALPDDLRATL
;
A
#
# COMPACT_ATOMS: atom_id res chain seq x y z
N MET A 1 21.48 16.87 17.86
CA MET A 1 20.44 17.11 16.85
C MET A 1 19.10 16.61 17.38
N PRO A 2 18.01 17.38 17.28
CA PRO A 2 16.69 16.87 17.63
C PRO A 2 16.34 15.69 16.74
N PHE A 3 15.57 14.72 17.25
CA PHE A 3 15.15 13.49 16.55
C PHE A 3 14.53 13.79 15.18
N ARG A 4 13.66 14.81 15.10
CA ARG A 4 13.00 15.25 13.86
C ARG A 4 14.01 15.66 12.77
N GLU A 5 15.09 16.35 13.13
CA GLU A 5 16.13 16.77 12.17
C GLU A 5 16.95 15.59 11.66
N LEU A 6 17.25 14.59 12.53
CA LEU A 6 17.94 13.35 12.17
C LEU A 6 17.10 12.52 11.19
N ALA A 7 15.82 12.34 11.47
CA ALA A 7 14.90 11.60 10.61
C ALA A 7 14.68 12.31 9.27
N MET A 8 14.56 13.66 9.27
CA MET A 8 14.46 14.47 8.03
C MET A 8 15.74 14.40 7.19
N THR A 9 16.91 14.37 7.82
CA THR A 9 18.19 14.23 7.11
C THR A 9 18.31 12.83 6.48
N ALA A 10 17.96 11.77 7.19
CA ALA A 10 17.96 10.42 6.68
C ALA A 10 16.94 10.26 5.53
N TRP A 11 15.74 10.84 5.69
CA TRP A 11 14.70 10.84 4.65
C TRP A 11 15.13 11.61 3.40
N SER A 12 15.69 12.81 3.54
CA SER A 12 16.17 13.61 2.41
C SER A 12 17.31 12.92 1.66
N SER A 13 18.20 12.24 2.39
CA SER A 13 19.30 11.48 1.80
C SER A 13 18.78 10.23 1.05
N GLY A 14 17.84 9.48 1.62
CA GLY A 14 17.20 8.32 0.98
C GLY A 14 16.42 8.72 -0.28
N ASN A 15 15.61 9.79 -0.22
CA ASN A 15 14.89 10.31 -1.38
C ASN A 15 15.82 10.87 -2.48
N ALA A 16 16.91 11.52 -2.11
CA ALA A 16 17.89 12.02 -3.08
C ALA A 16 18.57 10.89 -3.87
N LEU A 17 18.73 9.72 -3.24
CA LEU A 17 19.35 8.53 -3.84
C LEU A 17 18.41 7.74 -4.74
N SER A 18 17.10 7.74 -4.46
CA SER A 18 16.10 7.04 -5.28
C SER A 18 15.84 7.72 -6.64
N HIS A 19 16.33 8.95 -6.87
CA HIS A 19 15.99 9.78 -8.03
C HIS A 19 17.15 10.06 -9.00
N ARG A 20 18.33 9.42 -8.84
CA ARG A 20 19.51 9.75 -9.67
C ARG A 20 20.16 8.53 -10.33
N GLU A 21 20.80 8.84 -11.48
CA GLU A 21 21.59 7.94 -12.33
C GLU A 21 22.77 7.23 -11.62
N PRO A 22 23.44 6.24 -12.25
CA PRO A 22 24.48 5.37 -11.65
C PRO A 22 25.65 6.07 -10.93
N ALA A 23 25.90 7.35 -11.22
CA ALA A 23 26.92 8.15 -10.54
C ALA A 23 26.64 8.38 -9.03
N VAL A 24 25.40 8.14 -8.58
CA VAL A 24 24.97 8.35 -7.19
C VAL A 24 25.22 7.12 -6.33
N SER A 25 25.54 5.97 -6.89
CA SER A 25 25.84 4.74 -6.14
C SER A 25 27.04 4.92 -5.20
N ALA A 26 28.06 5.71 -5.61
CA ALA A 26 29.23 5.99 -4.78
C ALA A 26 28.92 6.97 -3.64
N ALA A 27 28.09 7.97 -3.86
CA ALA A 27 27.62 8.90 -2.83
C ALA A 27 26.66 8.21 -1.85
N GLY A 28 25.85 7.27 -2.35
CA GLY A 28 24.98 6.41 -1.53
C GLY A 28 25.76 5.52 -0.60
N ALA A 29 26.79 4.84 -1.11
CA ALA A 29 27.66 4.00 -0.31
C ALA A 29 28.42 4.78 0.79
N ALA A 30 28.78 6.03 0.51
CA ALA A 30 29.41 6.91 1.50
C ALA A 30 28.44 7.44 2.57
N ALA A 31 27.15 7.51 2.29
CA ALA A 31 26.12 7.93 3.24
C ALA A 31 25.61 6.79 4.15
N LEU A 32 25.81 5.52 3.77
CA LEU A 32 25.38 4.34 4.52
C LEU A 32 25.85 4.32 5.99
N PRO A 33 27.14 4.57 6.32
CA PRO A 33 27.59 4.57 7.72
C PRO A 33 26.94 5.68 8.57
N ALA A 34 26.61 6.82 7.94
CA ALA A 34 25.92 7.92 8.63
C ALA A 34 24.44 7.59 8.85
N LEU A 35 23.80 6.92 7.91
CA LEU A 35 22.42 6.44 8.01
C LEU A 35 22.28 5.31 9.04
N ASP A 36 23.22 4.36 9.09
CA ASP A 36 23.26 3.30 10.10
C ASP A 36 23.41 3.88 11.52
N LYS A 37 24.33 4.83 11.68
CA LYS A 37 24.50 5.53 12.95
C LYS A 37 23.26 6.32 13.34
N THR A 38 22.62 6.98 12.40
CA THR A 38 21.38 7.74 12.59
C THR A 38 20.23 6.82 12.97
N ALA A 39 20.09 5.68 12.30
CA ALA A 39 19.08 4.67 12.62
C ALA A 39 19.27 4.11 14.04
N PHE A 40 20.49 3.85 14.44
CA PHE A 40 20.81 3.35 15.79
C PHE A 40 20.56 4.39 16.88
N GLU A 41 20.91 5.66 16.63
CA GLU A 41 20.59 6.76 17.54
C GLU A 41 19.07 6.99 17.67
N ILE A 42 18.33 6.85 16.57
CA ILE A 42 16.87 6.93 16.55
C ILE A 42 16.26 5.80 17.39
N CYS A 43 16.73 4.56 17.26
CA CYS A 43 16.27 3.45 18.07
C CYS A 43 16.61 3.62 19.55
N GLY A 44 17.81 4.10 19.87
CA GLY A 44 18.24 4.32 21.24
C GLY A 44 17.48 5.45 21.95
N ARG A 45 17.14 6.53 21.22
CA ARG A 45 16.41 7.69 21.75
C ARG A 45 14.89 7.55 21.66
N GLY A 46 14.38 6.85 20.65
CA GLY A 46 12.94 6.63 20.45
C GLY A 46 12.29 5.85 21.58
N ALA A 47 13.06 5.14 22.39
CA ALA A 47 12.60 4.52 23.63
C ALA A 47 12.31 5.55 24.75
N ALA A 48 12.81 6.78 24.63
CA ALA A 48 12.69 7.84 25.63
C ALA A 48 11.79 9.01 25.19
N GLU A 49 11.62 9.23 23.89
CA GLU A 49 10.81 10.32 23.33
C GLU A 49 9.71 9.72 22.43
N ALA A 50 8.50 10.27 22.51
CA ALA A 50 7.38 9.84 21.63
C ALA A 50 7.75 10.10 20.15
N CYS A 51 8.13 9.05 19.45
CA CYS A 51 8.49 9.11 18.04
C CYS A 51 7.23 8.88 17.19
N PRO A 52 6.90 9.76 16.24
CA PRO A 52 5.84 9.50 15.28
C PRO A 52 6.15 8.22 14.48
N VAL A 53 5.25 7.25 14.53
CA VAL A 53 5.39 5.93 13.90
C VAL A 53 5.65 6.06 12.40
N GLU A 54 5.03 7.05 11.78
CA GLU A 54 5.19 7.36 10.37
C GLU A 54 6.64 7.70 10.00
N MET A 55 7.37 8.38 10.88
CA MET A 55 8.79 8.70 10.66
C MET A 55 9.65 7.45 10.71
N VAL A 56 9.36 6.51 11.61
CA VAL A 56 10.06 5.22 11.71
C VAL A 56 9.81 4.39 10.45
N ALA A 57 8.56 4.31 10.00
CA ALA A 57 8.18 3.58 8.79
C ALA A 57 8.79 4.19 7.51
N SER A 58 8.82 5.53 7.42
CA SER A 58 9.43 6.25 6.29
C SER A 58 10.95 6.00 6.23
N LEU A 59 11.62 6.02 7.38
CA LEU A 59 13.05 5.73 7.45
C LEU A 59 13.34 4.28 7.04
N ALA A 60 12.56 3.32 7.51
CA ALA A 60 12.69 1.92 7.10
C ALA A 60 12.53 1.75 5.58
N GLY A 61 11.58 2.47 4.96
CA GLY A 61 11.40 2.48 3.50
C GLY A 61 12.62 3.03 2.77
N SER A 62 13.18 4.14 3.24
CA SER A 62 14.38 4.75 2.66
C SER A 62 15.61 3.85 2.79
N LEU A 63 15.82 3.22 3.93
CA LEU A 63 16.90 2.27 4.15
C LEU A 63 16.77 1.03 3.25
N LYS A 64 15.55 0.55 3.01
CA LYS A 64 15.32 -0.58 2.10
C LYS A 64 15.60 -0.25 0.64
N GLU A 65 15.32 0.98 0.20
CA GLU A 65 15.71 1.43 -1.16
C GLU A 65 17.23 1.40 -1.36
N LEU A 66 17.99 1.57 -0.29
CA LEU A 66 19.44 1.49 -0.28
C LEU A 66 19.97 0.04 -0.07
N ASN A 67 19.11 -0.97 -0.01
CA ASN A 67 19.44 -2.33 0.41
C ASN A 67 20.13 -2.42 1.80
N ALA A 68 19.82 -1.49 2.69
CA ALA A 68 20.55 -1.26 3.93
C ALA A 68 19.65 -1.26 5.17
N VAL A 69 18.53 -1.99 5.19
CA VAL A 69 17.72 -2.12 6.43
C VAL A 69 18.38 -3.17 7.32
N PRO A 70 19.07 -2.80 8.42
CA PRO A 70 19.57 -3.77 9.36
C PRO A 70 18.39 -4.48 10.04
N THR A 71 18.47 -5.80 10.19
CA THR A 71 17.46 -6.58 10.94
C THR A 71 17.28 -6.01 12.35
N GLU A 72 18.40 -5.63 12.98
CA GLU A 72 18.45 -4.99 14.29
C GLU A 72 17.64 -3.68 14.37
N TYR A 73 17.59 -2.89 13.30
CA TYR A 73 16.73 -1.70 13.25
C TYR A 73 15.26 -2.06 13.31
N MET A 74 14.83 -3.07 12.56
CA MET A 74 13.43 -3.52 12.55
C MET A 74 13.02 -4.04 13.93
N ASP A 75 13.89 -4.80 14.58
CA ASP A 75 13.67 -5.35 15.91
C ASP A 75 13.60 -4.25 16.98
N CYS A 76 14.54 -3.29 16.95
CA CYS A 76 14.54 -2.13 17.84
C CYS A 76 13.31 -1.24 17.64
N ALA A 77 12.92 -0.96 16.38
CA ALA A 77 11.74 -0.16 16.07
C ALA A 77 10.45 -0.85 16.53
N ALA A 78 10.33 -2.17 16.29
CA ALA A 78 9.20 -2.97 16.76
C ALA A 78 9.12 -2.99 18.29
N ALA A 79 10.24 -3.19 18.99
CA ALA A 79 10.30 -3.18 20.45
C ALA A 79 9.93 -1.79 21.04
N ALA A 80 10.38 -0.69 20.42
CA ALA A 80 10.02 0.66 20.83
C ALA A 80 8.53 0.94 20.68
N ILE A 81 7.93 0.49 19.57
CA ILE A 81 6.49 0.60 19.29
C ILE A 81 5.69 -0.23 20.30
N GLN A 82 6.06 -1.49 20.54
CA GLN A 82 5.39 -2.36 21.51
C GLN A 82 5.43 -1.79 22.93
N LYS A 83 6.55 -1.17 23.31
CA LYS A 83 6.70 -0.53 24.62
C LYS A 83 5.87 0.74 24.77
N ALA A 84 5.68 1.51 23.69
CA ALA A 84 4.90 2.75 23.70
C ALA A 84 3.40 2.51 23.62
N ALA A 85 2.96 1.35 23.19
CA ALA A 85 1.56 1.03 22.95
C ALA A 85 0.88 0.46 24.20
N LYS A 86 -0.35 0.92 24.46
CA LYS A 86 -1.21 0.34 25.48
C LYS A 86 -1.96 -0.84 24.90
N ASP A 87 -1.95 -1.98 25.60
CA ASP A 87 -2.68 -3.18 25.21
C ASP A 87 -4.18 -2.91 25.07
N ILE A 88 -4.74 -3.31 23.94
CA ILE A 88 -6.17 -3.36 23.67
C ILE A 88 -6.60 -4.82 23.71
N ASP A 89 -7.78 -5.05 24.29
CA ASP A 89 -8.37 -6.37 24.47
C ASP A 89 -8.74 -7.02 23.11
N VAL A 90 -7.86 -7.89 22.62
CA VAL A 90 -8.02 -8.61 21.34
C VAL A 90 -9.20 -9.57 21.36
N ASP A 91 -9.55 -10.11 22.53
CA ASP A 91 -10.63 -11.09 22.67
C ASP A 91 -12.00 -10.49 22.33
N ARG A 92 -12.16 -9.18 22.52
CA ARG A 92 -13.39 -8.47 22.15
C ARG A 92 -13.68 -8.45 20.67
N ILE A 93 -12.64 -8.39 19.84
CA ILE A 93 -12.79 -8.35 18.37
C ILE A 93 -13.11 -9.74 17.85
N GLN A 94 -12.42 -10.77 18.34
CA GLN A 94 -12.65 -12.15 17.96
C GLN A 94 -14.07 -12.64 18.33
N THR A 95 -14.65 -12.14 19.41
CA THR A 95 -16.03 -12.48 19.81
C THR A 95 -17.09 -11.66 19.08
N ALA A 96 -16.75 -10.50 18.51
CA ALA A 96 -17.69 -9.63 17.84
C ALA A 96 -17.88 -9.94 16.35
N PHE A 97 -16.93 -10.63 15.74
CA PHE A 97 -16.95 -10.93 14.30
C PHE A 97 -16.57 -12.39 14.06
N GLU A 98 -17.44 -13.12 13.38
CA GLU A 98 -17.07 -14.39 12.76
C GLU A 98 -16.51 -14.09 11.37
N PRO A 99 -15.31 -14.61 11.02
CA PRO A 99 -14.78 -14.50 9.68
C PRO A 99 -15.77 -15.12 8.69
N ASP A 100 -16.24 -14.31 7.74
CA ASP A 100 -17.08 -14.81 6.66
C ASP A 100 -16.23 -14.88 5.38
N PRO A 101 -15.80 -16.09 4.98
CA PRO A 101 -15.02 -16.28 3.76
C PRO A 101 -15.87 -16.10 2.50
N THR A 102 -17.18 -15.89 2.62
CA THR A 102 -18.03 -15.67 1.46
C THR A 102 -17.81 -14.26 0.91
N ILE A 103 -17.36 -14.20 -0.33
CA ILE A 103 -17.16 -12.95 -1.06
C ILE A 103 -18.53 -12.50 -1.54
N SER A 104 -18.99 -11.35 -1.01
CA SER A 104 -20.27 -10.75 -1.39
C SER A 104 -20.04 -9.34 -1.95
N ASP A 105 -20.76 -8.98 -3.01
CA ASP A 105 -20.79 -7.62 -3.53
C ASP A 105 -21.71 -6.68 -2.71
N ALA A 106 -22.39 -7.22 -1.69
CA ALA A 106 -23.31 -6.44 -0.85
C ALA A 106 -22.58 -5.41 0.04
N GLY A 107 -21.31 -5.64 0.38
CA GLY A 107 -20.53 -4.73 1.21
C GLY A 107 -19.21 -5.35 1.71
N PRO A 108 -18.40 -4.57 2.46
CA PRO A 108 -17.22 -5.11 3.11
C PRO A 108 -17.58 -6.19 4.16
N SER A 109 -16.75 -7.23 4.26
CA SER A 109 -16.86 -8.27 5.27
C SER A 109 -15.49 -8.61 5.85
N VAL A 110 -15.45 -9.25 7.02
CA VAL A 110 -14.21 -9.66 7.67
C VAL A 110 -13.79 -11.01 7.14
N LEU A 111 -12.61 -11.10 6.51
CA LEU A 111 -12.05 -12.34 5.95
C LEU A 111 -11.22 -13.11 6.96
N GLU A 112 -10.41 -12.41 7.74
CA GLU A 112 -9.45 -13.00 8.66
C GLU A 112 -9.20 -12.06 9.83
N ILE A 113 -9.03 -12.61 11.03
CA ILE A 113 -8.75 -11.85 12.25
C ILE A 113 -7.46 -12.38 12.85
N GLY A 114 -6.47 -11.49 12.96
CA GLY A 114 -5.24 -11.73 13.68
C GLY A 114 -5.16 -10.89 14.96
N LYS A 115 -4.07 -11.08 15.70
CA LYS A 115 -3.78 -10.20 16.83
C LYS A 115 -3.45 -8.80 16.30
N ASP A 116 -4.16 -7.79 16.80
CA ASP A 116 -3.99 -6.36 16.46
C ASP A 116 -4.29 -5.95 15.00
N LEU A 117 -4.64 -6.90 14.14
CA LEU A 117 -4.97 -6.69 12.74
C LEU A 117 -6.19 -7.51 12.33
N LEU A 118 -6.89 -7.03 11.30
CA LEU A 118 -7.87 -7.84 10.57
C LEU A 118 -7.72 -7.62 9.07
N VAL A 119 -8.20 -8.58 8.28
CA VAL A 119 -8.31 -8.44 6.83
C VAL A 119 -9.78 -8.37 6.44
N LEU A 120 -10.12 -7.33 5.69
CA LEU A 120 -11.44 -7.13 5.12
C LEU A 120 -11.48 -7.59 3.66
N TRP A 121 -12.59 -8.12 3.24
CA TRP A 121 -13.03 -8.10 1.86
C TRP A 121 -13.47 -6.68 1.50
N LYS A 122 -12.87 -6.08 0.49
CA LYS A 122 -13.33 -4.84 -0.12
C LYS A 122 -13.98 -5.15 -1.47
N PRO A 123 -15.28 -4.97 -1.63
CA PRO A 123 -15.93 -5.06 -2.92
C PRO A 123 -15.49 -3.95 -3.87
N SER A 124 -15.75 -4.12 -5.17
CA SER A 124 -15.65 -3.04 -6.14
C SER A 124 -16.64 -1.92 -5.82
N GLY A 125 -16.31 -0.66 -6.16
CA GLY A 125 -17.13 0.51 -5.90
C GLY A 125 -16.91 1.17 -4.54
N TRP A 126 -16.23 0.52 -3.60
CA TRP A 126 -15.90 1.08 -2.30
C TRP A 126 -14.60 1.87 -2.36
N VAL A 127 -14.65 3.12 -1.91
CA VAL A 127 -13.51 4.04 -1.90
C VAL A 127 -12.76 3.92 -0.57
N VAL A 128 -11.46 3.70 -0.66
CA VAL A 128 -10.53 3.77 0.46
C VAL A 128 -9.94 5.17 0.46
N ASN A 129 -10.56 6.08 1.22
CA ASN A 129 -10.08 7.44 1.36
C ASN A 129 -9.20 7.53 2.60
N VAL A 130 -7.92 7.80 2.40
CA VAL A 130 -6.94 7.98 3.46
C VAL A 130 -6.42 9.40 3.32
N ARG A 131 -6.88 10.31 4.20
CA ARG A 131 -6.31 11.66 4.32
C ARG A 131 -5.14 11.59 5.29
N ARG A 132 -3.95 11.95 4.83
CA ARG A 132 -2.82 12.27 5.70
C ARG A 132 -2.49 13.73 5.57
N GLU A 133 -2.34 14.40 6.71
CA GLU A 133 -1.68 15.70 6.74
C GLU A 133 -0.21 15.55 6.38
N ALA A 134 0.35 16.57 5.72
CA ALA A 134 1.67 16.59 5.07
C ALA A 134 2.89 16.34 5.98
N SER A 135 2.71 15.87 7.20
CA SER A 135 3.77 15.84 8.22
C SER A 135 4.61 14.56 8.27
N ALA A 136 4.30 13.52 7.51
CA ALA A 136 4.80 12.18 7.79
C ALA A 136 5.66 11.53 6.69
N GLY A 137 6.28 12.27 5.78
CA GLY A 137 7.30 11.72 4.86
C GLY A 137 6.80 10.70 3.81
N PHE A 138 5.53 10.26 3.88
CA PHE A 138 4.83 9.69 2.73
C PHE A 138 4.30 10.85 1.91
N ALA A 139 4.53 10.84 0.60
CA ALA A 139 3.99 11.90 -0.22
C ALA A 139 2.46 11.87 -0.14
N GLU A 140 1.85 13.00 0.17
CA GLU A 140 0.39 13.19 0.23
C GLU A 140 -0.33 12.58 -0.97
N GLU A 141 0.28 12.64 -2.13
CA GLU A 141 -0.25 12.19 -3.42
C GLU A 141 -0.43 10.67 -3.53
N ASP A 142 0.40 9.87 -2.84
CA ASP A 142 0.26 8.40 -2.82
C ASP A 142 -0.94 7.95 -1.97
N MET A 143 -1.46 8.83 -1.12
CA MET A 143 -2.53 8.55 -0.16
C MET A 143 -3.84 9.29 -0.48
N LEU A 144 -3.83 10.28 -1.39
CA LEU A 144 -5.06 10.93 -1.85
C LEU A 144 -5.93 9.91 -2.57
N GLY A 145 -7.11 9.67 -2.03
CA GLY A 145 -8.16 8.87 -2.66
C GLY A 145 -8.62 9.49 -3.98
N GLU A 146 -9.34 8.73 -4.78
CA GLU A 146 -10.23 9.33 -5.80
C GLU A 146 -11.18 10.24 -5.04
N GLU A 147 -11.41 11.48 -5.53
CA GLU A 147 -12.46 12.31 -4.94
C GLU A 147 -13.79 11.55 -5.03
N PRO A 148 -14.46 11.31 -3.89
CA PRO A 148 -15.71 10.57 -3.92
C PRO A 148 -16.74 11.35 -4.74
N ALA A 149 -17.34 10.69 -5.73
CA ALA A 149 -18.59 11.17 -6.29
C ALA A 149 -19.63 11.34 -5.16
N ASP A 150 -20.59 12.22 -5.30
CA ASP A 150 -21.59 12.57 -4.25
C ASP A 150 -22.33 11.36 -3.61
N GLN A 151 -22.20 10.17 -4.16
CA GLN A 151 -22.80 8.92 -3.67
C GLN A 151 -21.78 7.78 -3.46
N ALA A 152 -20.50 8.09 -3.32
CA ALA A 152 -19.47 7.05 -3.17
C ALA A 152 -19.61 6.30 -1.83
N LEU A 153 -19.50 4.97 -1.89
CA LEU A 153 -19.44 4.11 -0.72
C LEU A 153 -18.04 4.25 -0.08
N LEU A 154 -17.98 4.86 1.09
CA LEU A 154 -16.73 5.14 1.78
C LEU A 154 -16.42 4.07 2.85
N LEU A 155 -15.22 3.51 2.79
CA LEU A 155 -14.81 2.47 3.73
C LEU A 155 -14.59 3.01 5.15
N ALA A 156 -14.05 4.22 5.31
CA ALA A 156 -13.77 4.79 6.62
C ALA A 156 -15.01 4.97 7.50
N PRO A 157 -16.14 5.56 7.04
CA PRO A 157 -17.39 5.58 7.79
C PRO A 157 -17.94 4.19 8.12
N TRP A 158 -17.81 3.25 7.18
CA TRP A 158 -18.22 1.86 7.42
C TRP A 158 -17.43 1.22 8.57
N LEU A 159 -16.10 1.41 8.60
CA LEU A 159 -15.23 0.95 9.69
C LEU A 159 -15.63 1.56 11.02
N ALA A 160 -15.82 2.88 11.06
CA ALA A 160 -16.22 3.60 12.27
C ALA A 160 -17.54 3.07 12.84
N GLN A 161 -18.53 2.80 11.98
CA GLN A 161 -19.84 2.32 12.37
C GLN A 161 -19.82 0.86 12.82
N ASN A 162 -19.14 -0.01 12.09
CA ASN A 162 -19.21 -1.47 12.29
C ASN A 162 -18.14 -1.97 13.27
N LEU A 163 -16.93 -1.44 13.22
CA LEU A 163 -15.80 -1.86 14.07
C LEU A 163 -15.54 -0.90 15.23
N GLY A 164 -15.91 0.39 15.12
CA GLY A 164 -15.67 1.40 16.15
C GLY A 164 -16.11 1.00 17.55
N PRO A 165 -17.26 0.32 17.75
CA PRO A 165 -17.71 -0.11 19.07
C PRO A 165 -16.75 -1.09 19.79
N VAL A 166 -15.96 -1.87 19.04
CA VAL A 166 -15.05 -2.89 19.60
C VAL A 166 -13.57 -2.57 19.35
N SER A 167 -13.29 -1.68 18.40
CA SER A 167 -11.95 -1.26 17.99
C SER A 167 -11.90 0.27 17.93
N PRO A 168 -11.45 0.97 19.00
CA PRO A 168 -11.44 2.44 19.06
C PRO A 168 -10.69 3.08 17.90
N ILE A 169 -9.62 2.49 17.41
CA ILE A 169 -8.86 3.01 16.26
C ILE A 169 -9.72 3.10 15.00
N SER A 170 -10.70 2.19 14.83
CA SER A 170 -11.59 2.20 13.67
C SER A 170 -12.54 3.40 13.65
N ALA A 171 -12.76 4.06 14.81
CA ALA A 171 -13.51 5.30 14.93
C ALA A 171 -12.62 6.55 14.92
N ASP A 172 -11.29 6.39 14.91
CA ASP A 172 -10.32 7.48 15.01
C ASP A 172 -9.85 7.96 13.61
N PRO A 173 -10.27 9.17 13.16
CA PRO A 173 -9.84 9.71 11.89
C PRO A 173 -8.35 10.09 11.86
N ASP A 174 -7.73 10.42 13.00
CA ASP A 174 -6.31 10.77 13.07
C ASP A 174 -5.43 9.53 12.87
N ALA A 175 -5.92 8.35 13.28
CA ALA A 175 -5.32 7.06 12.95
C ALA A 175 -5.89 6.45 11.66
N GLN A 176 -6.54 7.25 10.81
CA GLN A 176 -7.11 6.84 9.52
C GLN A 176 -8.08 5.65 9.64
N HIS A 177 -8.82 5.56 10.74
CA HIS A 177 -9.74 4.46 11.02
C HIS A 177 -9.05 3.08 11.01
N GLY A 178 -7.75 3.02 11.31
CA GLY A 178 -6.94 1.81 11.26
C GLY A 178 -6.57 1.35 9.83
N ILE A 179 -6.89 2.11 8.79
CA ILE A 179 -6.59 1.76 7.40
C ILE A 179 -5.08 1.89 7.15
N LEU A 180 -4.45 0.82 6.68
CA LEU A 180 -3.00 0.73 6.50
C LEU A 180 -2.53 0.94 5.06
N HIS A 181 -3.39 0.64 4.10
CA HIS A 181 -3.12 0.78 2.67
C HIS A 181 -4.42 0.98 1.89
N ARG A 182 -4.31 1.17 0.60
CA ARG A 182 -5.48 1.38 -0.26
C ARG A 182 -5.57 0.40 -1.42
N LEU A 183 -6.78 0.21 -1.90
CA LEU A 183 -7.13 -0.31 -3.21
C LEU A 183 -7.90 0.78 -3.97
N ASP A 184 -7.78 0.83 -5.28
CA ASP A 184 -8.60 1.72 -6.12
C ASP A 184 -10.10 1.38 -5.96
N ALA A 185 -10.99 2.33 -6.22
CA ALA A 185 -12.42 2.13 -6.00
C ALA A 185 -12.96 0.88 -6.73
N GLU A 186 -12.61 0.72 -8.01
CA GLU A 186 -13.05 -0.43 -8.83
C GLU A 186 -12.27 -1.73 -8.55
N THR A 187 -11.14 -1.68 -7.80
CA THR A 187 -10.37 -2.87 -7.41
C THR A 187 -11.02 -3.56 -6.23
N SER A 188 -11.26 -4.86 -6.34
CA SER A 188 -11.75 -5.72 -5.26
C SER A 188 -10.61 -6.51 -4.60
N GLY A 189 -10.85 -7.03 -3.39
CA GLY A 189 -9.91 -7.95 -2.73
C GLY A 189 -9.60 -7.64 -1.27
N PRO A 190 -8.65 -8.37 -0.66
CA PRO A 190 -8.27 -8.20 0.73
C PRO A 190 -7.62 -6.85 0.99
N LEU A 191 -8.02 -6.24 2.10
CA LEU A 191 -7.50 -4.99 2.62
C LEU A 191 -7.26 -5.16 4.12
N VAL A 192 -6.03 -4.90 4.59
CA VAL A 192 -5.69 -5.03 6.00
C VAL A 192 -5.97 -3.72 6.73
N CYS A 193 -6.59 -3.85 7.91
CA CYS A 193 -6.83 -2.78 8.85
C CYS A 193 -6.25 -3.15 10.22
N ALA A 194 -5.78 -2.15 10.94
CA ALA A 194 -5.38 -2.31 12.32
C ALA A 194 -6.60 -2.22 13.25
N THR A 195 -6.59 -3.04 14.30
CA THR A 195 -7.62 -3.07 15.33
C THR A 195 -7.13 -2.43 16.64
N SER A 196 -5.83 -2.14 16.71
CA SER A 196 -5.18 -1.44 17.80
C SER A 196 -4.14 -0.44 17.28
N TYR A 197 -3.78 0.56 18.09
CA TYR A 197 -2.71 1.51 17.76
C TYR A 197 -1.35 0.83 17.66
N THR A 198 -1.11 -0.22 18.45
CA THR A 198 0.10 -1.07 18.34
C THR A 198 0.17 -1.75 16.99
N GLY A 199 -0.91 -2.45 16.60
CA GLY A 199 -1.01 -3.10 15.31
C GLY A 199 -0.83 -2.13 14.15
N TYR A 200 -1.42 -0.93 14.25
CA TYR A 200 -1.24 0.14 13.27
C TYR A 200 0.23 0.52 13.10
N ALA A 201 0.91 0.79 14.22
CA ALA A 201 2.29 1.20 14.22
C ALA A 201 3.23 0.10 13.66
N LEU A 202 3.06 -1.14 14.11
CA LEU A 202 3.86 -2.29 13.63
C LEU A 202 3.60 -2.59 12.15
N ALA A 203 2.34 -2.55 11.72
CA ALA A 203 2.00 -2.77 10.32
C ALA A 203 2.53 -1.64 9.43
N MET A 204 2.45 -0.38 9.86
CA MET A 204 3.05 0.75 9.12
C MET A 204 4.57 0.57 8.93
N LEU A 205 5.27 0.01 9.91
CA LEU A 205 6.68 -0.36 9.77
C LEU A 205 6.87 -1.42 8.68
N GLN A 206 6.01 -2.46 8.62
CA GLN A 206 6.07 -3.49 7.58
C GLN A 206 5.76 -2.95 6.19
N PHE A 207 4.77 -2.05 6.06
CA PHE A 207 4.48 -1.37 4.79
C PHE A 207 5.62 -0.45 4.36
N GLY A 208 6.18 0.32 5.27
CA GLY A 208 7.33 1.20 5.02
C GLY A 208 8.56 0.42 4.55
N SER A 209 8.87 -0.69 5.20
CA SER A 209 9.97 -1.60 4.83
C SER A 209 9.64 -2.51 3.65
N ARG A 210 8.45 -2.43 3.05
CA ARG A 210 8.02 -3.23 1.90
C ARG A 210 8.08 -4.75 2.14
N ASN A 211 7.81 -5.17 3.36
CA ASN A 211 7.77 -6.59 3.74
C ASN A 211 6.38 -7.22 3.50
N VAL A 212 5.40 -6.42 3.11
CA VAL A 212 4.03 -6.86 2.84
C VAL A 212 3.94 -7.47 1.44
N ILE A 213 3.48 -8.71 1.34
CA ILE A 213 3.19 -9.36 0.06
C ILE A 213 1.80 -8.91 -0.40
N LYS A 214 1.73 -8.41 -1.63
CA LYS A 214 0.50 -7.97 -2.29
C LYS A 214 0.51 -8.52 -3.71
N GLU A 215 -0.41 -9.44 -4.00
CA GLU A 215 -0.52 -10.07 -5.30
C GLU A 215 -1.90 -9.81 -5.91
N TYR A 216 -1.90 -9.56 -7.22
CA TYR A 216 -3.09 -9.16 -7.96
C TYR A 216 -3.26 -10.02 -9.19
N LEU A 217 -4.51 -10.25 -9.57
CA LEU A 217 -4.91 -10.74 -10.88
C LEU A 217 -5.47 -9.58 -11.70
N CYS A 218 -5.02 -9.46 -12.93
CA CYS A 218 -5.53 -8.48 -13.87
C CYS A 218 -5.64 -9.07 -15.28
N LEU A 219 -6.58 -8.57 -16.06
CA LEU A 219 -6.76 -8.90 -17.46
C LEU A 219 -6.34 -7.69 -18.30
N CYS A 220 -5.44 -7.87 -19.25
CA CYS A 220 -4.98 -6.81 -20.14
C CYS A 220 -5.20 -7.16 -21.61
N HIS A 221 -5.31 -6.14 -22.44
CA HIS A 221 -5.45 -6.29 -23.88
C HIS A 221 -4.15 -6.80 -24.54
N GLY A 222 -4.31 -7.64 -25.53
CA GLY A 222 -3.20 -8.22 -26.30
C GLY A 222 -2.49 -9.37 -25.59
N TRP A 223 -1.46 -9.87 -26.23
CA TRP A 223 -0.64 -10.98 -25.71
C TRP A 223 0.64 -10.45 -25.08
N LEU A 224 0.61 -10.24 -23.76
CA LEU A 224 1.79 -9.85 -23.00
C LEU A 224 2.84 -10.96 -23.07
N SER A 225 4.07 -10.63 -23.47
CA SER A 225 5.13 -11.61 -23.54
C SER A 225 5.45 -12.23 -22.18
N PRO A 226 5.47 -13.57 -22.04
CA PRO A 226 5.86 -14.27 -20.81
C PRO A 226 7.32 -14.02 -20.41
N GLN A 227 8.13 -13.42 -21.29
CA GLN A 227 9.51 -13.03 -21.02
C GLN A 227 9.60 -11.78 -20.15
N VAL A 228 8.55 -10.95 -20.11
CA VAL A 228 8.46 -9.78 -19.23
C VAL A 228 8.29 -10.28 -17.80
N LYS A 229 9.30 -10.06 -16.95
CA LYS A 229 9.28 -10.50 -15.55
C LYS A 229 9.18 -9.33 -14.57
N MET A 230 9.67 -8.17 -14.95
CA MET A 230 9.73 -7.02 -14.07
C MET A 230 9.41 -5.73 -14.81
N LEU A 231 8.56 -4.91 -14.22
CA LEU A 231 8.19 -3.58 -14.69
C LEU A 231 8.70 -2.57 -13.69
N GLU A 232 9.63 -1.70 -14.11
CA GLU A 232 10.34 -0.76 -13.22
C GLU A 232 10.29 0.67 -13.75
N GLN A 233 9.39 0.99 -14.69
CA GLN A 233 9.22 2.35 -15.17
C GLN A 233 8.81 3.26 -14.01
N PRO A 234 9.55 4.34 -13.77
CA PRO A 234 9.14 5.33 -12.79
C PRO A 234 7.79 5.94 -13.17
N LEU A 235 6.91 6.09 -12.20
CA LEU A 235 5.61 6.69 -12.41
C LEU A 235 5.65 8.18 -12.10
N GLN A 236 4.96 8.94 -12.94
CA GLN A 236 4.83 10.38 -12.79
C GLN A 236 3.69 10.68 -11.82
N TYR A 237 4.00 11.50 -10.83
CA TYR A 237 3.03 12.05 -9.89
C TYR A 237 3.05 13.56 -10.00
N GLY A 238 1.89 14.16 -9.95
CA GLY A 238 1.68 15.60 -9.94
C GLY A 238 0.33 15.92 -10.55
N GLU A 239 -0.53 16.52 -9.78
CA GLU A 239 -1.68 17.22 -10.30
C GLU A 239 -1.19 18.42 -11.13
N ARG A 240 -1.98 18.79 -12.16
CA ARG A 240 -1.89 20.07 -12.85
C ARG A 240 -2.18 21.28 -11.92
N GLN A 241 -1.82 21.21 -10.64
CA GLN A 241 -2.06 22.27 -9.69
C GLN A 241 -0.75 22.77 -9.11
N ALA A 242 -0.54 24.03 -9.30
CA ALA A 242 0.55 24.90 -9.01
C ALA A 242 1.67 24.86 -10.06
N ALA A 243 1.53 25.72 -11.06
CA ALA A 243 2.69 26.39 -11.58
C ALA A 243 3.37 27.04 -10.37
N ASP A 244 4.58 26.60 -10.02
CA ASP A 244 5.46 27.41 -9.21
C ASP A 244 5.62 28.78 -9.89
N LEU A 245 6.09 29.76 -9.15
CA LEU A 245 6.21 31.16 -9.60
C LEU A 245 6.96 31.35 -10.95
N GLU A 246 7.48 30.27 -11.55
CA GLU A 246 8.18 30.21 -12.82
C GLU A 246 7.43 29.44 -13.92
N GLY A 247 6.22 28.93 -13.68
CA GLY A 247 5.33 28.34 -14.70
C GLY A 247 5.74 26.98 -15.26
N GLN A 248 6.67 26.27 -14.64
CA GLN A 248 7.08 24.92 -15.04
C GLN A 248 6.33 23.86 -14.18
N PRO A 249 5.68 22.85 -14.78
CA PRO A 249 5.06 21.77 -14.01
C PRO A 249 6.16 20.93 -13.34
N THR A 250 6.22 20.95 -12.01
CA THR A 250 7.12 20.09 -11.22
C THR A 250 6.56 18.67 -11.20
N THR A 251 6.86 17.89 -12.22
CA THR A 251 6.52 16.47 -12.25
C THR A 251 7.59 15.66 -11.54
N ARG A 252 7.24 15.07 -10.39
CA ARG A 252 8.14 14.14 -9.69
C ARG A 252 7.94 12.71 -10.20
N LEU A 253 9.02 12.14 -10.75
CA LEU A 253 9.06 10.70 -11.06
C LEU A 253 9.36 9.92 -9.77
N ARG A 254 8.61 8.85 -9.52
CA ARG A 254 8.82 7.96 -8.38
C ARG A 254 9.09 6.54 -8.84
N ALA A 255 10.09 5.93 -8.23
CA ALA A 255 10.39 4.52 -8.46
C ALA A 255 9.16 3.65 -8.19
N ALA A 256 8.84 2.79 -9.13
CA ALA A 256 7.76 1.82 -9.05
C ALA A 256 8.26 0.46 -9.54
N LYS A 257 7.84 -0.63 -8.87
CA LYS A 257 8.31 -1.98 -9.20
C LYS A 257 7.16 -2.97 -9.09
N THR A 258 6.84 -3.61 -10.23
CA THR A 258 5.82 -4.65 -10.37
C THR A 258 6.45 -5.90 -10.96
N GLU A 259 6.33 -7.03 -10.30
CA GLU A 259 6.79 -8.33 -10.75
C GLU A 259 5.65 -9.06 -11.45
N ILE A 260 5.92 -9.64 -12.63
CA ILE A 260 5.00 -10.51 -13.35
C ILE A 260 5.26 -11.95 -12.89
N LEU A 261 4.29 -12.55 -12.19
CA LEU A 261 4.39 -13.90 -11.66
C LEU A 261 4.02 -14.94 -12.71
N SER A 262 2.92 -14.72 -13.43
CA SER A 262 2.45 -15.61 -14.49
C SER A 262 1.62 -14.85 -15.52
N VAL A 263 1.57 -15.40 -16.74
CA VAL A 263 0.79 -14.89 -17.86
C VAL A 263 0.07 -16.08 -18.52
N ALA A 264 -1.23 -15.95 -18.74
CA ALA A 264 -2.03 -16.89 -19.52
C ALA A 264 -2.77 -16.13 -20.62
N HIS A 265 -2.76 -16.65 -21.84
CA HIS A 265 -3.35 -16.00 -23.00
C HIS A 265 -4.71 -16.59 -23.35
N PHE A 266 -5.65 -15.71 -23.69
CA PHE A 266 -7.01 -16.10 -24.10
C PHE A 266 -7.43 -15.33 -25.36
N MET A 267 -8.37 -15.92 -26.07
CA MET A 267 -9.13 -15.24 -27.11
C MET A 267 -10.55 -15.02 -26.56
N ALA A 268 -10.85 -13.80 -26.17
CA ALA A 268 -12.22 -13.34 -25.92
C ALA A 268 -12.75 -12.69 -27.23
N GLU A 269 -13.43 -11.56 -27.17
CA GLU A 269 -13.72 -10.76 -28.38
C GLU A 269 -12.44 -10.26 -29.05
N THR A 270 -11.39 -10.05 -28.27
CA THR A 270 -10.04 -9.68 -28.69
C THR A 270 -9.02 -10.54 -27.97
N ALA A 271 -7.76 -10.50 -28.42
CA ALA A 271 -6.65 -11.13 -27.69
C ALA A 271 -6.50 -10.47 -26.31
N VAL A 272 -6.42 -11.26 -25.25
CA VAL A 272 -6.22 -10.80 -23.87
C VAL A 272 -5.23 -11.69 -23.12
N SER A 273 -4.62 -11.15 -22.09
CA SER A 273 -3.75 -11.87 -21.17
C SER A 273 -4.24 -11.72 -19.74
N LEU A 274 -4.46 -12.84 -19.06
CA LEU A 274 -4.64 -12.88 -17.61
C LEU A 274 -3.25 -12.92 -16.98
N VAL A 275 -2.97 -11.95 -16.12
CA VAL A 275 -1.65 -11.72 -15.55
C VAL A 275 -1.75 -11.72 -14.03
N ALA A 276 -0.93 -12.56 -13.37
CA ALA A 276 -0.70 -12.47 -11.94
C ALA A 276 0.53 -11.60 -11.69
N VAL A 277 0.40 -10.61 -10.82
CA VAL A 277 1.47 -9.66 -10.50
C VAL A 277 1.67 -9.52 -9.00
N ARG A 278 2.92 -9.23 -8.59
CA ARG A 278 3.27 -8.85 -7.21
C ARG A 278 3.76 -7.41 -7.19
N LEU A 279 3.26 -6.63 -6.24
CA LEU A 279 3.70 -5.26 -6.01
C LEU A 279 4.83 -5.20 -4.97
N HIS A 280 6.00 -4.72 -5.39
CA HIS A 280 7.12 -4.36 -4.49
C HIS A 280 7.00 -2.92 -3.99
N THR A 281 6.34 -2.06 -4.74
CA THR A 281 5.92 -0.70 -4.36
C THR A 281 4.40 -0.60 -4.46
N GLY A 282 3.79 0.42 -3.83
CA GLY A 282 2.34 0.60 -3.84
C GLY A 282 1.93 1.99 -4.34
N ARG A 283 2.37 2.38 -5.54
CA ARG A 283 2.01 3.67 -6.12
C ARG A 283 0.58 3.65 -6.65
N ARG A 284 -0.09 4.81 -6.63
CA ARG A 284 -1.43 4.98 -7.19
C ARG A 284 -1.45 4.49 -8.65
N ASN A 285 -2.45 3.71 -9.01
CA ASN A 285 -2.65 3.16 -10.36
C ASN A 285 -1.44 2.40 -10.94
N GLN A 286 -0.51 1.90 -10.10
CA GLN A 286 0.78 1.37 -10.54
C GLN A 286 0.66 0.24 -11.56
N ILE A 287 -0.17 -0.78 -11.32
CA ILE A 287 -0.36 -1.91 -12.24
C ILE A 287 -0.92 -1.41 -13.57
N ARG A 288 -1.90 -0.53 -13.51
CA ARG A 288 -2.59 0.07 -14.66
C ARG A 288 -1.63 0.83 -15.56
N ALA A 289 -0.83 1.74 -14.96
CA ALA A 289 0.16 2.52 -15.67
C ALA A 289 1.30 1.65 -16.24
N HIS A 290 1.81 0.68 -15.48
CA HIS A 290 2.88 -0.20 -15.94
C HIS A 290 2.46 -1.04 -17.15
N LEU A 291 1.26 -1.64 -17.11
CA LEU A 291 0.79 -2.45 -18.24
C LEU A 291 0.42 -1.59 -19.46
N LEU A 292 -0.12 -0.38 -19.26
CA LEU A 292 -0.26 0.58 -20.36
C LEU A 292 1.10 0.91 -21.00
N TYR A 293 2.14 1.14 -20.20
CA TYR A 293 3.50 1.40 -20.69
C TYR A 293 4.05 0.27 -21.55
N GLN A 294 3.64 -0.98 -21.28
CA GLN A 294 3.97 -2.14 -22.11
C GLN A 294 3.08 -2.26 -23.36
N GLY A 295 2.13 -1.36 -23.59
CA GLY A 295 1.17 -1.43 -24.69
C GLY A 295 -0.01 -2.36 -24.41
N HIS A 296 -0.19 -2.80 -23.18
CA HIS A 296 -1.22 -3.75 -22.74
C HIS A 296 -2.10 -3.15 -21.64
N PRO A 297 -2.95 -2.12 -21.94
CA PRO A 297 -3.83 -1.52 -20.93
C PRO A 297 -4.80 -2.57 -20.36
N LEU A 298 -5.25 -2.35 -19.11
CA LEU A 298 -6.18 -3.26 -18.47
C LEU A 298 -7.57 -3.20 -19.11
N VAL A 299 -8.21 -4.35 -19.16
CA VAL A 299 -9.60 -4.47 -19.62
C VAL A 299 -10.52 -3.75 -18.62
N GLY A 300 -11.43 -2.93 -19.12
CA GLY A 300 -12.36 -2.17 -18.32
C GLY A 300 -11.78 -0.89 -17.68
N ASP A 301 -10.52 -0.57 -17.96
CA ASP A 301 -9.89 0.64 -17.41
C ASP A 301 -10.39 1.90 -18.12
N LYS A 302 -11.06 2.79 -17.37
CA LYS A 302 -11.63 4.05 -17.89
C LYS A 302 -10.60 5.18 -18.01
N ILE A 303 -9.45 5.05 -17.33
CA ILE A 303 -8.43 6.10 -17.26
C ILE A 303 -7.29 5.80 -18.23
N TYR A 304 -6.84 4.54 -18.25
CA TYR A 304 -5.65 4.09 -18.99
C TYR A 304 -5.98 3.19 -20.20
N GLY A 305 -7.26 2.87 -20.41
CA GLY A 305 -7.73 1.99 -21.48
C GLY A 305 -9.01 2.51 -22.12
N ASP A 306 -9.73 1.59 -22.77
CA ASP A 306 -10.97 1.91 -23.53
C ASP A 306 -12.22 1.94 -22.67
N GLY A 307 -12.11 1.78 -21.36
CA GLY A 307 -13.22 1.70 -20.43
C GLY A 307 -13.97 0.35 -20.45
N ALA A 308 -15.14 0.32 -19.82
CA ALA A 308 -15.96 -0.87 -19.71
C ALA A 308 -16.35 -1.43 -21.09
N LYS A 309 -16.34 -2.74 -21.21
CA LYS A 309 -16.77 -3.48 -22.39
C LYS A 309 -18.11 -4.20 -22.09
N GLY A 310 -18.85 -4.56 -23.11
CA GLY A 310 -20.09 -5.32 -22.93
C GLY A 310 -19.91 -6.61 -22.12
N TRP A 311 -18.75 -7.24 -22.25
CA TRP A 311 -18.36 -8.47 -21.59
C TRP A 311 -17.53 -8.27 -20.31
N CYS A 312 -17.04 -7.05 -20.03
CA CYS A 312 -16.34 -6.69 -18.78
C CYS A 312 -16.80 -5.31 -18.31
N ARG A 313 -17.61 -5.28 -17.28
CA ARG A 313 -18.35 -4.07 -16.85
C ARG A 313 -17.51 -3.09 -16.02
N ARG A 314 -16.38 -3.52 -15.46
CA ARG A 314 -15.49 -2.71 -14.63
C ARG A 314 -14.04 -3.03 -14.90
N LEU A 315 -13.14 -2.27 -14.28
CA LEU A 315 -11.72 -2.57 -14.28
C LEU A 315 -11.45 -4.02 -13.83
N PHE A 316 -10.82 -4.83 -14.70
CA PHE A 316 -10.41 -6.17 -14.34
C PHE A 316 -9.10 -6.14 -13.56
N LEU A 317 -9.21 -5.78 -12.30
CA LEU A 317 -8.11 -5.76 -11.34
C LEU A 317 -8.62 -6.25 -9.98
N HIS A 318 -7.97 -7.26 -9.45
CA HIS A 318 -8.34 -7.93 -8.20
C HIS A 318 -7.10 -8.24 -7.37
N SER A 319 -7.08 -7.75 -6.13
CA SER A 319 -6.11 -8.21 -5.14
C SER A 319 -6.53 -9.62 -4.72
N TYR A 320 -5.73 -10.65 -5.02
CA TYR A 320 -6.11 -12.01 -4.67
C TYR A 320 -5.37 -12.58 -3.46
N ARG A 321 -4.25 -11.95 -3.07
CA ARG A 321 -3.46 -12.37 -1.92
C ARG A 321 -2.78 -11.20 -1.24
N LEU A 322 -2.91 -11.19 0.09
CA LEU A 322 -2.22 -10.25 0.96
C LEU A 322 -1.63 -11.03 2.14
N ARG A 323 -0.35 -10.76 2.48
CA ARG A 323 0.31 -11.35 3.65
C ARG A 323 1.26 -10.35 4.29
N LEU A 324 1.21 -10.29 5.62
CA LEU A 324 2.16 -9.54 6.43
C LEU A 324 2.37 -10.24 7.77
N ASP A 325 3.44 -9.89 8.46
CA ASP A 325 3.73 -10.34 9.82
C ASP A 325 4.20 -9.16 10.66
N ILE A 326 3.57 -8.93 11.79
CA ILE A 326 3.91 -7.86 12.73
C ILE A 326 4.59 -8.40 14.01
N GLY A 327 5.10 -9.64 13.95
CA GLY A 327 5.77 -10.29 15.07
C GLY A 327 4.89 -11.25 15.87
N HIS A 328 3.66 -11.53 15.41
CA HIS A 328 2.72 -12.47 16.02
C HIS A 328 2.45 -13.70 15.14
N GLY A 329 3.26 -13.90 14.11
CA GLY A 329 3.03 -14.83 13.03
C GLY A 329 2.34 -14.18 11.82
N PRO A 330 2.40 -14.84 10.66
CA PRO A 330 1.87 -14.29 9.43
C PRO A 330 0.34 -14.23 9.45
N LEU A 331 -0.21 -13.05 9.20
CA LEU A 331 -1.59 -12.85 8.81
C LEU A 331 -1.67 -12.91 7.28
N GLU A 332 -2.42 -13.85 6.75
CA GLU A 332 -2.53 -14.06 5.31
C GLU A 332 -3.99 -14.26 4.91
N ALA A 333 -4.43 -13.53 3.90
CA ALA A 333 -5.73 -13.72 3.29
C ALA A 333 -5.60 -13.89 1.78
N GLY A 334 -6.33 -14.88 1.27
CA GLY A 334 -6.49 -15.13 -0.16
C GLY A 334 -7.96 -15.03 -0.55
N CYS A 335 -8.24 -14.37 -1.68
CA CYS A 335 -9.58 -14.26 -2.23
C CYS A 335 -9.64 -14.78 -3.66
N ALA A 336 -10.62 -15.62 -3.95
CA ALA A 336 -10.92 -16.00 -5.32
C ALA A 336 -11.41 -14.79 -6.13
N LEU A 337 -11.34 -14.88 -7.46
CA LEU A 337 -11.98 -13.88 -8.32
C LEU A 337 -13.49 -13.81 -8.00
N PRO A 338 -14.05 -12.62 -7.79
CA PRO A 338 -15.48 -12.45 -7.62
C PRO A 338 -16.24 -12.82 -8.91
N ASP A 339 -17.52 -13.14 -8.76
CA ASP A 339 -18.33 -13.72 -9.83
C ASP A 339 -18.43 -12.83 -11.07
N ASP A 340 -18.48 -11.52 -10.89
CA ASP A 340 -18.51 -10.55 -11.99
C ASP A 340 -17.25 -10.59 -12.86
N LEU A 341 -16.07 -10.76 -12.25
CA LEU A 341 -14.81 -10.92 -12.99
C LEU A 341 -14.63 -12.35 -13.50
N ARG A 342 -15.11 -13.36 -12.76
CA ARG A 342 -15.06 -14.74 -13.20
C ARG A 342 -15.92 -14.96 -14.45
N ALA A 343 -17.10 -14.35 -14.51
CA ALA A 343 -17.97 -14.42 -15.67
C ALA A 343 -17.38 -13.74 -16.94
N THR A 344 -16.31 -12.95 -16.78
CA THR A 344 -15.59 -12.31 -17.88
C THR A 344 -14.59 -13.26 -18.57
N LEU A 345 -14.10 -14.29 -17.86
CA LEU A 345 -13.15 -15.29 -18.36
C LEU A 345 -13.85 -16.46 -19.04
#